data_0881f23095ab231134f94d0e34a8cb5e
#
_entry.id   0881f23095ab231134f94d0e34a8cb5e
#
_cell.length_a   1.000
_cell.length_b   1.000
_cell.length_c   1.000
_cell.angle_alpha   90.00
_cell.angle_beta   90.00
_cell.angle_gamma   90.00
#
_symmetry.space_group_name_H-M   'P 1'
#
loop_
_entity.id
_entity.type
_entity.pdbx_description
1 polymer ?
#
loop_
_entity_poly.entity_id
_entity_poly.type
_entity_poly.pdbx_seq_one_letter_code
_entity_poly.pdbx_strand_id
1 'polypeptide(L)'
;MAIAEESKRPRPFDKAQGRRAPAGMSEAALVEPPMVPQFIDDILNFARANSLWPLTFGLACCAIEMMATVAARFDLDRFGAAAFRASPRQADVMIVAGTVNKLMAERIKTLYDQMPAPKYVIAMGACACKGGPFTGPGLYTVVPGVDQIIPVDIYIPGCPPRPEALVAAFLKLQQKIKGRVK
;
A
#
# COMPACT_ATOMS: atom_id res chain seq x y z
N MET A 1 22.25 -8.28 14.25
CA MET A 1 21.67 -9.52 14.79
C MET A 1 20.18 -9.29 15.06
N ALA A 2 19.35 -9.07 14.01
CA ALA A 2 17.91 -8.76 14.14
C ALA A 2 17.11 -9.11 12.85
N ILE A 3 17.45 -10.19 12.15
CA ILE A 3 16.78 -10.58 10.89
C ILE A 3 16.02 -11.93 11.01
N ALA A 4 16.03 -12.56 12.19
CA ALA A 4 15.53 -13.94 12.34
C ALA A 4 14.13 -14.07 12.97
N GLU A 5 13.40 -13.00 13.26
CA GLU A 5 12.14 -13.07 14.01
C GLU A 5 10.86 -12.83 13.18
N GLU A 6 11.00 -12.66 11.88
CA GLU A 6 9.87 -12.39 10.95
C GLU A 6 9.07 -13.65 10.55
N SER A 7 9.57 -14.84 10.86
CA SER A 7 8.95 -16.10 10.40
C SER A 7 7.80 -16.62 11.30
N LYS A 8 7.46 -15.94 12.41
CA LYS A 8 6.45 -16.42 13.38
C LYS A 8 5.10 -15.70 13.38
N ARG A 9 4.83 -14.83 12.40
CA ARG A 9 3.49 -14.21 12.35
C ARG A 9 2.44 -15.20 11.84
N PRO A 10 1.31 -15.39 12.56
CA PRO A 10 0.24 -16.23 12.08
C PRO A 10 -0.34 -15.63 10.79
N ARG A 11 -0.47 -16.46 9.77
CA ARG A 11 -1.04 -16.08 8.48
C ARG A 11 -2.48 -15.60 8.63
N PRO A 12 -2.95 -14.63 7.82
CA PRO A 12 -4.32 -14.12 7.86
C PRO A 12 -5.33 -15.27 7.63
N PHE A 13 -6.37 -15.27 8.43
CA PHE A 13 -7.42 -16.27 8.39
C PHE A 13 -8.50 -15.84 7.40
N ASP A 14 -8.68 -16.57 6.33
CA ASP A 14 -9.78 -16.36 5.38
C ASP A 14 -11.05 -17.00 5.94
N LYS A 15 -11.94 -16.18 6.51
CA LYS A 15 -13.22 -16.63 7.08
C LYS A 15 -14.20 -17.17 6.05
N ALA A 16 -14.06 -16.82 4.77
CA ALA A 16 -14.97 -17.23 3.72
C ALA A 16 -14.73 -18.68 3.25
N GLN A 17 -13.50 -19.20 3.42
CA GLN A 17 -13.16 -20.55 2.96
C GLN A 17 -12.59 -21.48 4.04
N GLY A 18 -12.44 -21.03 5.29
CA GLY A 18 -11.91 -21.86 6.38
C GLY A 18 -10.48 -22.38 6.15
N ARG A 19 -9.75 -21.82 5.20
CA ARG A 19 -8.39 -22.25 4.84
C ARG A 19 -7.37 -21.11 5.06
N ARG A 20 -6.21 -21.45 5.57
CA ARG A 20 -5.10 -20.53 5.65
C ARG A 20 -4.48 -20.38 4.26
N ALA A 21 -4.31 -19.15 3.80
CA ALA A 21 -3.65 -18.87 2.54
C ALA A 21 -2.25 -19.50 2.48
N PRO A 22 -1.82 -20.08 1.35
CA PRO A 22 -0.48 -20.65 1.22
C PRO A 22 0.59 -19.56 1.42
N ALA A 23 1.68 -19.93 2.09
CA ALA A 23 2.78 -19.02 2.35
C ALA A 23 3.47 -18.64 1.04
N GLY A 24 3.63 -17.35 0.79
CA GLY A 24 4.56 -16.86 -0.21
C GLY A 24 3.99 -16.41 -1.55
N MET A 25 2.68 -16.37 -1.73
CA MET A 25 2.13 -15.80 -2.96
C MET A 25 1.76 -14.34 -2.75
N SER A 26 2.70 -13.43 -3.01
CA SER A 26 2.32 -12.10 -3.47
C SER A 26 1.65 -12.28 -4.83
N GLU A 27 0.38 -11.91 -4.93
CA GLU A 27 -0.43 -12.04 -6.16
C GLU A 27 0.16 -11.25 -7.34
N ALA A 28 1.10 -10.36 -7.08
CA ALA A 28 1.95 -9.69 -8.07
C ALA A 28 2.89 -10.66 -8.84
N ALA A 29 3.09 -11.89 -8.32
CA ALA A 29 3.97 -12.87 -8.96
C ALA A 29 3.27 -13.80 -9.97
N LEU A 30 1.95 -13.68 -10.13
CA LEU A 30 1.17 -14.59 -10.99
C LEU A 30 0.83 -14.03 -12.38
N VAL A 31 1.22 -12.80 -12.67
CA VAL A 31 1.22 -12.34 -14.06
C VAL A 31 2.59 -12.66 -14.62
N GLU A 32 2.73 -13.85 -15.19
CA GLU A 32 3.87 -14.13 -16.06
C GLU A 32 3.93 -13.03 -17.12
N PRO A 33 5.03 -12.27 -17.20
CA PRO A 33 5.11 -11.23 -18.21
C PRO A 33 4.99 -11.92 -19.59
N PRO A 34 4.12 -11.42 -20.48
CA PRO A 34 4.17 -11.89 -21.86
C PRO A 34 5.61 -11.78 -22.34
N MET A 35 6.06 -12.64 -23.25
CA MET A 35 7.39 -12.61 -23.86
C MET A 35 7.60 -11.27 -24.61
N VAL A 36 7.71 -10.18 -23.86
CA VAL A 36 7.95 -8.84 -24.39
C VAL A 36 9.46 -8.63 -24.36
N PRO A 37 10.10 -8.14 -25.40
CA PRO A 37 11.52 -7.85 -25.37
C PRO A 37 11.83 -6.87 -24.24
N GLN A 38 12.87 -7.14 -23.48
CA GLN A 38 13.26 -6.42 -22.25
C GLN A 38 13.27 -4.90 -22.39
N PHE A 39 13.57 -4.41 -23.58
CA PHE A 39 13.51 -2.99 -23.92
C PHE A 39 12.08 -2.40 -23.80
N ILE A 40 11.07 -3.13 -24.22
CA ILE A 40 9.66 -2.68 -24.13
C ILE A 40 9.20 -2.68 -22.68
N ASP A 41 9.59 -3.70 -21.90
CA ASP A 41 9.29 -3.73 -20.47
C ASP A 41 9.92 -2.57 -19.71
N ASP A 42 11.15 -2.18 -20.05
CA ASP A 42 11.82 -1.02 -19.44
C ASP A 42 11.09 0.28 -19.77
N ILE A 43 10.61 0.45 -20.99
CA ILE A 43 9.81 1.63 -21.40
C ILE A 43 8.47 1.64 -20.67
N LEU A 44 7.78 0.52 -20.59
CA LEU A 44 6.51 0.41 -19.89
C LEU A 44 6.66 0.68 -18.39
N ASN A 45 7.70 0.14 -17.77
CA ASN A 45 7.99 0.38 -16.35
C ASN A 45 8.40 1.84 -16.10
N PHE A 46 9.11 2.48 -17.02
CA PHE A 46 9.40 3.90 -16.95
C PHE A 46 8.11 4.74 -17.04
N ALA A 47 7.22 4.43 -17.97
CA ALA A 47 5.95 5.13 -18.11
C ALA A 47 5.06 4.95 -16.87
N ARG A 48 4.91 3.71 -16.37
CA ARG A 48 4.15 3.40 -15.14
C ARG A 48 4.71 4.11 -13.91
N ALA A 49 6.02 4.11 -13.73
CA ALA A 49 6.66 4.75 -12.59
C ALA A 49 6.44 6.27 -12.56
N ASN A 50 6.34 6.92 -13.72
CA ASN A 50 6.15 8.37 -13.81
C ASN A 50 4.68 8.80 -13.91
N SER A 51 3.72 7.84 -13.93
CA SER A 51 2.28 8.11 -13.96
C SER A 51 1.57 7.18 -12.99
N LEU A 52 1.73 7.46 -11.69
CA LEU A 52 1.06 6.72 -10.62
C LEU A 52 -0.24 7.43 -10.24
N TRP A 53 -1.33 6.67 -10.20
CA TRP A 53 -2.64 7.20 -9.89
C TRP A 53 -3.11 6.69 -8.52
N PRO A 54 -2.98 7.52 -7.47
CA PRO A 54 -3.42 7.13 -6.14
C PRO A 54 -4.93 7.02 -6.01
N LEU A 55 -5.39 6.04 -5.25
CA LEU A 55 -6.79 5.92 -4.84
C LEU A 55 -7.10 6.95 -3.75
N THR A 56 -8.20 7.69 -3.90
CA THR A 56 -8.73 8.58 -2.87
C THR A 56 -9.32 7.74 -1.74
N PHE A 57 -8.47 7.34 -0.78
CA PHE A 57 -8.88 6.48 0.33
C PHE A 57 -8.20 6.89 1.63
N GLY A 58 -8.91 7.65 2.46
CA GLY A 58 -8.46 8.11 3.76
C GLY A 58 -9.33 7.56 4.88
N LEU A 59 -8.72 7.07 5.96
CA LEU A 59 -9.42 6.43 7.09
C LEU A 59 -9.45 7.29 8.35
N ALA A 60 -8.36 8.01 8.63
CA ALA A 60 -8.21 8.78 9.87
C ALA A 60 -7.25 9.96 9.68
N CYS A 61 -6.62 10.44 10.77
CA CYS A 61 -5.76 11.63 10.77
C CYS A 61 -4.62 11.61 9.74
N CYS A 62 -4.07 10.46 9.38
CA CYS A 62 -3.05 10.37 8.33
C CYS A 62 -3.58 10.80 6.95
N ALA A 63 -4.89 10.74 6.72
CA ALA A 63 -5.48 11.23 5.48
C ALA A 63 -5.36 12.76 5.35
N ILE A 64 -5.32 13.50 6.45
CA ILE A 64 -5.12 14.96 6.44
C ILE A 64 -3.71 15.29 5.95
N GLU A 65 -2.70 14.55 6.42
CA GLU A 65 -1.33 14.68 5.92
C GLU A 65 -1.19 14.24 4.46
N MET A 66 -1.94 13.23 4.05
CA MET A 66 -2.03 12.83 2.64
C MET A 66 -2.62 13.98 1.79
N MET A 67 -3.67 14.66 2.24
CA MET A 67 -4.22 15.83 1.56
C MET A 67 -3.22 17.00 1.54
N ALA A 68 -2.47 17.22 2.63
CA ALA A 68 -1.43 18.23 2.69
C ALA A 68 -0.30 17.96 1.69
N THR A 69 0.01 16.69 1.38
CA THR A 69 1.02 16.31 0.38
C THR A 69 0.60 16.70 -1.05
N VAL A 70 -0.70 16.71 -1.33
CA VAL A 70 -1.25 17.13 -2.63
C VAL A 70 -1.37 18.65 -2.73
N ALA A 71 -1.40 19.35 -1.58
CA ALA A 71 -1.51 20.79 -1.54
C ALA A 71 -0.30 21.48 -2.16
N ALA A 72 -0.47 22.73 -2.58
CA ALA A 72 0.49 23.54 -3.35
C ALA A 72 1.92 23.61 -2.75
N ARG A 73 2.08 23.41 -1.45
CA ARG A 73 3.40 23.44 -0.79
C ARG A 73 4.29 22.26 -1.17
N PHE A 74 3.73 21.05 -1.26
CA PHE A 74 4.49 19.81 -1.53
C PHE A 74 4.30 19.33 -2.96
N ASP A 75 3.09 19.51 -3.48
CA ASP A 75 2.73 19.32 -4.89
C ASP A 75 3.19 17.97 -5.45
N LEU A 76 2.46 16.92 -5.08
CA LEU A 76 2.74 15.54 -5.50
C LEU A 76 2.69 15.37 -7.03
N ASP A 77 2.09 16.32 -7.74
CA ASP A 77 1.99 16.36 -9.20
C ASP A 77 3.37 16.38 -9.87
N ARG A 78 4.34 17.04 -9.24
CA ARG A 78 5.73 17.09 -9.73
C ARG A 78 6.40 15.72 -9.80
N PHE A 79 5.87 14.77 -9.05
CA PHE A 79 6.39 13.40 -8.99
C PHE A 79 5.56 12.41 -9.81
N GLY A 80 4.62 12.91 -10.63
CA GLY A 80 3.78 12.08 -11.49
C GLY A 80 2.64 11.35 -10.78
N ALA A 81 2.21 11.87 -9.62
CA ALA A 81 1.12 11.29 -8.83
C ALA A 81 -0.02 12.30 -8.56
N ALA A 82 -0.35 13.11 -9.59
CA ALA A 82 -1.35 14.17 -9.53
C ALA A 82 -2.77 13.66 -9.37
N ALA A 83 -3.11 12.61 -10.09
CA ALA A 83 -4.48 12.23 -10.32
C ALA A 83 -5.00 11.27 -9.25
N PHE A 84 -5.49 11.79 -8.13
CA PHE A 84 -6.24 11.01 -7.16
C PHE A 84 -7.57 10.55 -7.74
N ARG A 85 -7.77 9.25 -7.84
CA ARG A 85 -8.97 8.65 -8.39
C ARG A 85 -9.91 8.15 -7.30
N ALA A 86 -11.20 8.44 -7.44
CA ALA A 86 -12.22 7.92 -6.53
C ALA A 86 -12.58 6.45 -6.81
N SER A 87 -12.38 6.00 -8.05
CA SER A 87 -12.66 4.62 -8.44
C SER A 87 -11.42 3.73 -8.32
N PRO A 88 -11.50 2.59 -7.60
CA PRO A 88 -10.38 1.65 -7.50
C PRO A 88 -9.98 1.06 -8.86
N ARG A 89 -10.90 0.98 -9.81
CA ARG A 89 -10.63 0.46 -11.17
C ARG A 89 -9.74 1.39 -12.01
N GLN A 90 -9.56 2.63 -11.57
CA GLN A 90 -8.74 3.63 -12.25
C GLN A 90 -7.47 4.00 -11.46
N ALA A 91 -7.24 3.34 -10.32
CA ALA A 91 -6.12 3.63 -9.44
C ALA A 91 -5.10 2.50 -9.47
N ASP A 92 -3.81 2.87 -9.43
CA ASP A 92 -2.68 1.95 -9.42
C ASP A 92 -2.08 1.81 -8.02
N VAL A 93 -2.23 2.85 -7.18
CA VAL A 93 -1.65 2.90 -5.84
C VAL A 93 -2.75 3.08 -4.79
N MET A 94 -2.82 2.18 -3.82
CA MET A 94 -3.67 2.34 -2.65
C MET A 94 -2.84 2.87 -1.48
N ILE A 95 -3.21 4.04 -0.96
CA ILE A 95 -2.61 4.59 0.26
C ILE A 95 -3.56 4.31 1.42
N VAL A 96 -3.20 3.41 2.31
CA VAL A 96 -4.00 3.15 3.51
C VAL A 96 -3.54 4.12 4.59
N ALA A 97 -4.27 5.23 4.72
CA ALA A 97 -3.91 6.35 5.59
C ALA A 97 -4.79 6.39 6.84
N GLY A 98 -4.35 5.77 7.91
CA GLY A 98 -5.02 5.84 9.21
C GLY A 98 -5.29 4.49 9.87
N THR A 99 -6.18 4.52 10.87
CA THR A 99 -6.55 3.36 11.68
C THR A 99 -7.48 2.43 10.91
N VAL A 100 -7.13 1.16 10.86
CA VAL A 100 -7.95 0.13 10.22
C VAL A 100 -8.71 -0.63 11.29
N ASN A 101 -10.03 -0.53 11.31
CA ASN A 101 -10.86 -1.37 12.16
C ASN A 101 -11.32 -2.64 11.41
N LYS A 102 -11.83 -3.62 12.14
CA LYS A 102 -12.25 -4.92 11.55
C LYS A 102 -13.36 -4.79 10.51
N LEU A 103 -14.26 -3.80 10.65
CA LEU A 103 -15.33 -3.55 9.69
C LEU A 103 -14.78 -2.98 8.38
N MET A 104 -13.77 -2.10 8.48
CA MET A 104 -13.10 -1.52 7.31
C MET A 104 -12.16 -2.52 6.63
N ALA A 105 -11.66 -3.52 7.34
CA ALA A 105 -10.76 -4.52 6.78
C ALA A 105 -11.36 -5.25 5.56
N GLU A 106 -12.64 -5.62 5.64
CA GLU A 106 -13.36 -6.26 4.52
C GLU A 106 -13.51 -5.31 3.33
N ARG A 107 -13.73 -4.02 3.61
CA ARG A 107 -13.85 -2.99 2.56
C ARG A 107 -12.52 -2.72 1.88
N ILE A 108 -11.43 -2.66 2.63
CA ILE A 108 -10.07 -2.52 2.10
C ILE A 108 -9.75 -3.67 1.16
N LYS A 109 -10.06 -4.92 1.56
CA LYS A 109 -9.88 -6.08 0.71
C LYS A 109 -10.69 -5.98 -0.58
N THR A 110 -11.97 -5.63 -0.47
CA THR A 110 -12.85 -5.47 -1.64
C THR A 110 -12.32 -4.41 -2.61
N LEU A 111 -11.86 -3.25 -2.10
CA LEU A 111 -11.28 -2.19 -2.94
C LEU A 111 -9.97 -2.64 -3.59
N TYR A 112 -9.12 -3.34 -2.83
CA TYR A 112 -7.88 -3.90 -3.36
C TYR A 112 -8.12 -4.91 -4.49
N ASP A 113 -9.12 -5.79 -4.34
CA ASP A 113 -9.48 -6.78 -5.36
C ASP A 113 -10.04 -6.12 -6.63
N GLN A 114 -10.67 -4.95 -6.50
CA GLN A 114 -11.18 -4.18 -7.62
C GLN A 114 -10.11 -3.38 -8.39
N MET A 115 -8.93 -3.20 -7.83
CA MET A 115 -7.84 -2.51 -8.51
C MET A 115 -7.23 -3.39 -9.61
N PRO A 116 -6.93 -2.81 -10.80
CA PRO A 116 -6.25 -3.54 -11.87
C PRO A 116 -4.80 -3.87 -11.49
N ALA A 117 -4.26 -4.92 -12.07
CA ALA A 117 -2.83 -5.22 -11.97
C ALA A 117 -2.03 -4.45 -13.04
N PRO A 118 -0.82 -3.97 -12.74
CA PRO A 118 -0.10 -4.03 -11.45
C PRO A 118 -0.63 -3.01 -10.43
N LYS A 119 -0.76 -3.41 -9.18
CA LYS A 119 -1.28 -2.59 -8.08
C LYS A 119 -0.28 -2.54 -6.93
N TYR A 120 -0.18 -1.38 -6.28
CA TYR A 120 0.78 -1.13 -5.20
C TYR A 120 0.07 -0.62 -3.95
N VAL A 121 0.60 -0.95 -2.77
CA VAL A 121 0.01 -0.57 -1.49
C VAL A 121 1.04 0.13 -0.62
N ILE A 122 0.67 1.32 -0.13
CA ILE A 122 1.45 2.09 0.84
C ILE A 122 0.69 2.12 2.16
N ALA A 123 1.28 1.60 3.23
CA ALA A 123 0.75 1.72 4.59
C ALA A 123 1.29 2.99 5.24
N MET A 124 0.43 3.99 5.43
CA MET A 124 0.79 5.30 5.97
C MET A 124 0.40 5.44 7.44
N GLY A 125 1.40 5.67 8.27
CA GLY A 125 1.26 5.92 9.69
C GLY A 125 1.34 4.68 10.57
N ALA A 126 1.60 4.87 11.86
CA ALA A 126 1.77 3.80 12.83
C ALA A 126 0.54 2.88 12.92
N CYS A 127 -0.67 3.44 12.74
CA CYS A 127 -1.91 2.69 12.78
C CYS A 127 -2.03 1.70 11.60
N ALA A 128 -1.71 2.13 10.39
CA ALA A 128 -1.71 1.25 9.21
C ALA A 128 -0.56 0.24 9.27
N CYS A 129 0.60 0.62 9.80
CA CYS A 129 1.76 -0.26 9.88
C CYS A 129 1.62 -1.38 10.91
N LYS A 130 1.16 -1.04 12.14
CA LYS A 130 1.08 -1.98 13.28
C LYS A 130 -0.09 -1.72 14.23
N GLY A 131 -1.14 -1.00 13.76
CA GLY A 131 -2.28 -0.63 14.60
C GLY A 131 -2.04 0.55 15.55
N GLY A 132 -0.78 1.00 15.70
CA GLY A 132 -0.40 2.17 16.49
C GLY A 132 -0.83 2.11 17.97
N PRO A 133 -1.22 3.27 18.56
CA PRO A 133 -1.62 3.34 19.97
C PRO A 133 -2.98 2.68 20.25
N PHE A 134 -3.70 2.26 19.22
CA PHE A 134 -5.03 1.65 19.35
C PHE A 134 -5.00 0.11 19.37
N THR A 135 -3.82 -0.49 19.47
CA THR A 135 -3.65 -1.94 19.68
C THR A 135 -3.09 -2.20 21.06
N GLY A 136 -3.89 -2.81 21.91
CA GLY A 136 -3.48 -3.15 23.28
C GLY A 136 -4.37 -4.20 23.90
N PRO A 137 -4.06 -4.68 25.09
CA PRO A 137 -4.90 -5.62 25.81
C PRO A 137 -6.31 -5.04 25.99
N GLY A 138 -7.32 -5.75 25.53
CA GLY A 138 -8.72 -5.30 25.57
C GLY A 138 -9.21 -4.48 24.38
N LEU A 139 -8.33 -4.04 23.47
CA LEU A 139 -8.71 -3.36 22.25
C LEU A 139 -8.86 -4.35 21.09
N TYR A 140 -10.09 -4.75 20.83
CA TYR A 140 -10.41 -5.81 19.86
C TYR A 140 -10.94 -5.30 18.50
N THR A 141 -11.14 -3.98 18.35
CA THR A 141 -11.76 -3.40 17.15
C THR A 141 -10.78 -3.09 16.04
N VAL A 142 -9.52 -2.83 16.38
CA VAL A 142 -8.47 -2.42 15.44
C VAL A 142 -7.69 -3.64 14.96
N VAL A 143 -7.35 -3.63 13.67
CA VAL A 143 -6.48 -4.63 13.05
C VAL A 143 -5.02 -4.20 13.29
N PRO A 144 -4.17 -5.08 13.83
CA PRO A 144 -2.78 -4.74 14.11
C PRO A 144 -1.89 -4.81 12.85
N GLY A 145 -2.18 -3.94 11.88
CA GLY A 145 -1.46 -3.80 10.62
C GLY A 145 -2.25 -4.18 9.38
N VAL A 146 -2.08 -3.42 8.32
CA VAL A 146 -2.74 -3.64 7.02
C VAL A 146 -2.18 -4.88 6.32
N ASP A 147 -0.94 -5.24 6.61
CA ASP A 147 -0.25 -6.43 6.10
C ASP A 147 -0.96 -7.76 6.44
N GLN A 148 -1.85 -7.74 7.43
CA GLN A 148 -2.69 -8.90 7.74
C GLN A 148 -3.88 -9.07 6.78
N ILE A 149 -4.22 -8.03 6.01
CA ILE A 149 -5.39 -8.00 5.12
C ILE A 149 -4.95 -8.08 3.67
N ILE A 150 -3.99 -7.24 3.27
CA ILE A 150 -3.47 -7.11 1.90
C ILE A 150 -1.94 -6.99 1.91
N PRO A 151 -1.26 -7.39 0.84
CA PRO A 151 0.19 -7.21 0.74
C PRO A 151 0.54 -5.72 0.70
N VAL A 152 1.59 -5.33 1.44
CA VAL A 152 2.06 -3.95 1.54
C VAL A 152 3.44 -3.83 0.92
N ASP A 153 3.60 -2.87 0.01
CA ASP A 153 4.87 -2.60 -0.68
C ASP A 153 5.79 -1.67 0.11
N ILE A 154 5.21 -0.64 0.73
CA ILE A 154 5.98 0.37 1.46
C ILE A 154 5.27 0.74 2.75
N TYR A 155 6.06 0.85 3.83
CA TYR A 155 5.60 1.31 5.14
C TYR A 155 6.15 2.70 5.43
N ILE A 156 5.29 3.60 5.91
CA ILE A 156 5.66 4.95 6.33
C ILE A 156 5.35 5.08 7.82
N PRO A 157 6.35 5.00 8.70
CA PRO A 157 6.15 5.17 10.13
C PRO A 157 5.89 6.66 10.47
N GLY A 158 5.14 6.89 11.54
CA GLY A 158 4.79 8.22 12.08
C GLY A 158 3.36 8.25 12.57
N CYS A 159 3.01 9.28 13.36
CA CYS A 159 1.66 9.42 13.92
C CYS A 159 1.27 10.90 14.05
N PRO A 160 0.82 11.55 12.97
CA PRO A 160 0.95 11.19 11.56
C PRO A 160 2.39 11.36 11.04
N PRO A 161 2.78 10.69 9.95
CA PRO A 161 4.04 10.97 9.28
C PRO A 161 3.95 12.31 8.55
N ARG A 162 5.08 13.01 8.40
CA ARG A 162 5.14 14.27 7.65
C ARG A 162 4.87 14.05 6.16
N PRO A 163 4.34 15.05 5.45
CA PRO A 163 4.09 14.98 4.01
C PRO A 163 5.32 14.58 3.18
N GLU A 164 6.51 15.03 3.59
CA GLU A 164 7.77 14.69 2.91
C GLU A 164 8.06 13.18 2.96
N ALA A 165 7.63 12.51 4.02
CA ALA A 165 7.79 11.06 4.14
C ALA A 165 6.93 10.31 3.12
N LEU A 166 5.74 10.83 2.79
CA LEU A 166 4.90 10.28 1.74
C LEU A 166 5.52 10.50 0.36
N VAL A 167 6.05 11.70 0.09
CA VAL A 167 6.79 11.98 -1.16
C VAL A 167 7.99 11.03 -1.30
N ALA A 168 8.77 10.84 -0.24
CA ALA A 168 9.89 9.91 -0.25
C ALA A 168 9.46 8.45 -0.50
N ALA A 169 8.28 8.05 0.00
CA ALA A 169 7.72 6.72 -0.27
C ALA A 169 7.31 6.57 -1.74
N PHE A 170 6.72 7.60 -2.36
CA PHE A 170 6.44 7.59 -3.80
C PHE A 170 7.72 7.45 -4.64
N LEU A 171 8.77 8.17 -4.30
CA LEU A 171 10.06 8.04 -4.98
C LEU A 171 10.65 6.63 -4.84
N LYS A 172 10.54 6.02 -3.66
CA LYS A 172 10.95 4.62 -3.45
C LYS A 172 10.10 3.65 -4.27
N LEU A 173 8.80 3.89 -4.36
CA LEU A 173 7.90 3.08 -5.18
C LEU A 173 8.27 3.16 -6.66
N GLN A 174 8.55 4.36 -7.16
CA GLN A 174 9.01 4.55 -8.53
C GLN A 174 10.33 3.80 -8.81
N GLN A 175 11.26 3.82 -7.86
CA GLN A 175 12.52 3.06 -7.97
C GLN A 175 12.27 1.55 -7.98
N LYS A 176 11.34 1.07 -7.17
CA LYS A 176 10.93 -0.35 -7.13
C LYS A 176 10.33 -0.78 -8.49
N ILE A 177 9.44 0.03 -9.06
CA ILE A 177 8.81 -0.24 -10.37
C ILE A 177 9.84 -0.25 -11.49
N LYS A 178 10.82 0.67 -11.46
CA LYS A 178 11.91 0.71 -12.44
C LYS A 178 12.92 -0.44 -12.29
N GLY A 179 12.68 -1.40 -11.38
CA GLY A 179 13.57 -2.55 -11.14
C GLY A 179 14.93 -2.20 -10.54
N ARG A 180 15.10 -0.99 -10.01
CA ARG A 180 16.37 -0.51 -9.45
C ARG A 180 16.59 -0.85 -7.98
N VAL A 181 15.54 -1.30 -7.30
CA VAL A 181 15.62 -1.76 -5.91
C VAL A 181 15.15 -3.21 -5.89
N LYS A 182 16.11 -4.12 -5.66
CA LYS A 182 15.85 -5.52 -5.36
C LYS A 182 15.48 -5.69 -3.88
#